data_4a8daa48d2f0dc05ef03055ca8787ad0
#
_entry.id   4a8daa48d2f0dc05ef03055ca8787ad0
#
_cell.length_a   1.000
_cell.length_b   1.000
_cell.length_c   1.000
_cell.angle_alpha   90.00
_cell.angle_beta   90.00
_cell.angle_gamma   90.00
#
_symmetry.space_group_name_H-M   'P 1'
#
loop_
_entity.id
_entity.type
_entity.pdbx_description
1 polymer ?
#
loop_
_entity_poly.entity_id
_entity_poly.type
_entity_poly.pdbx_seq_one_letter_code
_entity_poly.pdbx_strand_id
1 'polypeptide(L)'
;IDGNKKHHSGKISVNPFGSKLKIEGPIKKLDENNNNGTISYIFSGKTSYLEESSKLLYNYIDSNGLPFNFTDLYGKISVNGASGSKFNIFGFNYNDQVRYKAVSDLNWNSWGVGTNFVVIPASSPTLIMGRFNITDYEISLSEKDPANPNKSLDPRTSSINGFNLGFDFKYFLGENEVKYGIDINGFSTDFTFFNSVGRKIEQKQNTTELAGYIDSKIIKGLLVLNPSFRAQYYASLKEFSPEPRIGAKLNVNEKFRLKAAAGLYSQNLLSANSDRDVVNLFYGFLSGPDNLQDSILLDNGNTIPREHVLQKATHAIFGGELDLARHLTLNIEGYYKWFNQLTNINRNKLYANDYDYIIETGDAYGVDFVLKYSTDKTYLWAVYSLGKVTRWDGQQTYSPLFDRRHNINLVGTQNFGDNNEWEINLRWNYGSGLPFTQTQGYYHLIDFSQGINSNVSTTNNNELGVIYSDLNRGRLSSYHRLDMAIKRHVKINKKSTLDITASVTNIYSRQNIFYVDRITNEKVYQLPILPSF
;
A
#
# COMPACT_ATOMS: atom_id res chain seq x y z
N ILE A 1 15.76 -11.55 -2.93
CA ILE A 1 16.55 -12.15 -4.03
C ILE A 1 18.00 -11.82 -3.78
N ASP A 2 18.90 -12.81 -3.86
CA ASP A 2 20.35 -12.62 -3.80
C ASP A 2 20.88 -12.36 -5.22
N GLY A 3 22.03 -11.71 -5.34
CA GLY A 3 22.71 -11.57 -6.62
C GLY A 3 23.20 -12.92 -7.15
N ASN A 4 23.49 -12.97 -8.45
CA ASN A 4 23.98 -14.19 -9.09
C ASN A 4 25.29 -14.65 -8.41
N LYS A 5 25.37 -15.93 -8.05
CA LYS A 5 26.51 -16.51 -7.29
C LYS A 5 27.60 -17.10 -8.20
N LYS A 6 27.30 -17.33 -9.49
CA LYS A 6 28.18 -18.05 -10.42
C LYS A 6 28.88 -17.11 -11.42
N HIS A 7 28.18 -16.12 -11.94
CA HIS A 7 28.72 -15.21 -12.97
C HIS A 7 28.12 -13.81 -12.83
N HIS A 8 28.81 -12.83 -13.38
CA HIS A 8 28.28 -11.48 -13.51
C HIS A 8 27.24 -11.44 -14.62
N SER A 9 26.12 -10.76 -14.34
CA SER A 9 25.03 -10.54 -15.29
C SER A 9 24.47 -9.14 -15.14
N GLY A 10 23.89 -8.63 -16.21
CA GLY A 10 23.25 -7.33 -16.22
C GLY A 10 22.01 -7.33 -17.11
N LYS A 11 21.10 -6.44 -16.80
CA LYS A 11 19.92 -6.16 -17.63
C LYS A 11 19.77 -4.66 -17.76
N ILE A 12 19.68 -4.19 -19.00
CA ILE A 12 19.31 -2.82 -19.36
C ILE A 12 17.92 -2.88 -19.95
N SER A 13 17.05 -1.98 -19.53
CA SER A 13 15.71 -1.81 -20.10
C SER A 13 15.50 -0.34 -20.40
N VAL A 14 15.03 -0.03 -21.59
CA VAL A 14 14.74 1.33 -22.06
C VAL A 14 13.36 1.29 -22.68
N ASN A 15 12.53 2.26 -22.35
CA ASN A 15 11.20 2.44 -22.94
C ASN A 15 10.83 3.93 -22.91
N PRO A 16 9.73 4.36 -23.53
CA PRO A 16 9.34 5.79 -23.54
C PRO A 16 9.17 6.44 -22.16
N PHE A 17 8.96 5.68 -21.10
CA PHE A 17 8.72 6.22 -19.75
C PHE A 17 9.99 6.42 -18.95
N GLY A 18 11.03 5.60 -19.21
CA GLY A 18 12.25 5.64 -18.43
C GLY A 18 13.23 4.52 -18.77
N SER A 19 14.30 4.46 -18.01
CA SER A 19 15.32 3.43 -18.14
C SER A 19 15.59 2.73 -16.84
N LYS A 20 16.06 1.49 -16.93
CA LYS A 20 16.46 0.66 -15.81
C LYS A 20 17.76 -0.07 -16.11
N LEU A 21 18.70 -0.01 -15.18
CA LEU A 21 19.90 -0.80 -15.15
C LEU A 21 19.86 -1.74 -13.94
N LYS A 22 20.15 -3.01 -14.14
CA LYS A 22 20.41 -3.98 -13.08
C LYS A 22 21.72 -4.67 -13.35
N ILE A 23 22.60 -4.72 -12.37
CA ILE A 23 23.85 -5.50 -12.40
C ILE A 23 23.92 -6.38 -11.16
N GLU A 24 24.38 -7.59 -11.34
CA GLU A 24 24.55 -8.55 -10.26
C GLU A 24 25.68 -9.51 -10.54
N GLY A 25 26.26 -10.08 -9.50
CA GLY A 25 27.33 -11.05 -9.68
C GLY A 25 28.01 -11.46 -8.38
N PRO A 26 28.93 -12.41 -8.45
CA PRO A 26 29.72 -12.82 -7.31
C PRO A 26 30.86 -11.84 -7.03
N ILE A 27 31.04 -11.46 -5.77
CA ILE A 27 32.29 -10.92 -5.24
C ILE A 27 33.22 -12.10 -4.92
N LYS A 28 32.65 -13.16 -4.29
CA LYS A 28 33.29 -14.46 -4.10
C LYS A 28 32.40 -15.51 -4.74
N LYS A 29 32.94 -16.18 -5.77
CA LYS A 29 32.20 -17.18 -6.56
C LYS A 29 31.87 -18.41 -5.73
N LEU A 30 30.78 -19.08 -6.12
CA LEU A 30 30.48 -20.42 -5.70
C LEU A 30 31.55 -21.37 -6.27
N ASP A 31 32.26 -22.05 -5.38
CA ASP A 31 33.13 -23.17 -5.75
C ASP A 31 32.29 -24.45 -5.62
N GLU A 32 32.04 -25.11 -6.74
CA GLU A 32 31.24 -26.35 -6.77
C GLU A 32 31.96 -27.54 -6.11
N ASN A 33 33.29 -27.47 -6.00
CA ASN A 33 34.12 -28.53 -5.39
C ASN A 33 34.39 -28.30 -3.90
N ASN A 34 34.33 -27.05 -3.45
CA ASN A 34 34.55 -26.65 -2.06
C ASN A 34 33.41 -25.72 -1.62
N ASN A 35 32.57 -26.20 -0.72
CA ASN A 35 31.44 -25.41 -0.22
C ASN A 35 31.91 -24.30 0.75
N ASN A 36 32.76 -23.39 0.27
CA ASN A 36 33.41 -22.32 1.06
C ASN A 36 32.55 -21.06 1.22
N GLY A 37 31.26 -21.14 0.94
CA GLY A 37 30.36 -20.01 0.97
C GLY A 37 30.57 -19.02 -0.20
N THR A 38 29.64 -18.10 -0.38
CA THR A 38 29.62 -17.15 -1.50
C THR A 38 29.34 -15.73 -1.02
N ILE A 39 29.85 -14.74 -1.74
CA ILE A 39 29.47 -13.34 -1.57
C ILE A 39 28.97 -12.85 -2.92
N SER A 40 27.77 -12.30 -2.97
CA SER A 40 27.17 -11.76 -4.19
C SER A 40 26.62 -10.37 -3.96
N TYR A 41 26.54 -9.59 -5.03
CA TYR A 41 25.94 -8.26 -5.03
C TYR A 41 24.84 -8.17 -6.06
N ILE A 42 23.92 -7.23 -5.82
CA ILE A 42 22.94 -6.75 -6.78
C ILE A 42 22.85 -5.23 -6.63
N PHE A 43 22.82 -4.54 -7.75
CA PHE A 43 22.52 -3.12 -7.84
C PHE A 43 21.47 -2.91 -8.92
N SER A 44 20.50 -2.05 -8.65
CA SER A 44 19.46 -1.66 -9.60
C SER A 44 19.19 -0.17 -9.50
N GLY A 45 19.28 0.53 -10.62
CA GLY A 45 18.87 1.92 -10.77
C GLY A 45 17.77 2.02 -11.81
N LYS A 46 16.76 2.84 -11.56
CA LYS A 46 15.65 3.11 -12.46
C LYS A 46 15.33 4.60 -12.40
N THR A 47 15.14 5.24 -13.55
CA THR A 47 14.78 6.66 -13.62
C THR A 47 13.77 6.91 -14.73
N SER A 48 12.88 7.85 -14.50
CA SER A 48 11.93 8.34 -15.49
C SER A 48 12.53 9.52 -16.25
N TYR A 49 12.20 9.63 -17.51
CA TYR A 49 12.34 10.83 -18.34
C TYR A 49 11.04 11.11 -19.10
N LEU A 50 9.92 10.68 -18.50
CA LEU A 50 8.59 10.75 -19.10
C LEU A 50 8.16 12.18 -19.38
N GLU A 51 8.52 13.15 -18.55
CA GLU A 51 8.21 14.57 -18.76
C GLU A 51 8.74 15.03 -20.11
N GLU A 52 9.96 14.66 -20.48
CA GLU A 52 10.56 15.07 -21.76
C GLU A 52 10.13 14.18 -22.92
N SER A 53 10.14 12.86 -22.74
CA SER A 53 9.77 11.93 -23.82
C SER A 53 8.30 12.04 -24.24
N SER A 54 7.42 12.39 -23.31
CA SER A 54 5.99 12.53 -23.60
C SER A 54 5.67 13.76 -24.44
N LYS A 55 6.45 14.83 -24.36
CA LYS A 55 6.32 16.00 -25.25
C LYS A 55 6.49 15.60 -26.73
N LEU A 56 7.34 14.62 -26.97
CA LEU A 56 7.59 14.10 -28.33
C LEU A 56 6.62 12.97 -28.72
N LEU A 57 6.41 12.00 -27.84
CA LEU A 57 5.71 10.75 -28.16
C LEU A 57 4.21 10.79 -27.83
N TYR A 58 3.81 11.63 -26.88
CA TYR A 58 2.46 11.68 -26.32
C TYR A 58 1.89 13.11 -26.27
N ASN A 59 2.31 13.96 -27.20
CA ASN A 59 1.84 15.34 -27.33
C ASN A 59 0.30 15.45 -27.40
N TYR A 60 -0.37 14.43 -27.94
CA TYR A 60 -1.84 14.35 -28.00
C TYR A 60 -2.53 14.24 -26.62
N ILE A 61 -1.78 13.89 -25.55
CA ILE A 61 -2.29 13.82 -24.18
C ILE A 61 -2.07 15.16 -23.49
N ASP A 62 -0.82 15.63 -23.47
CA ASP A 62 -0.42 16.92 -22.91
C ASP A 62 0.82 17.45 -23.66
N SER A 63 0.69 18.62 -24.28
CA SER A 63 1.77 19.25 -25.02
C SER A 63 2.93 19.71 -24.13
N ASN A 64 2.67 19.93 -22.83
CA ASN A 64 3.69 20.32 -21.86
C ASN A 64 4.44 19.13 -21.25
N GLY A 65 4.07 17.90 -21.63
CA GLY A 65 4.61 16.68 -21.11
C GLY A 65 3.83 16.11 -19.92
N LEU A 66 3.93 14.81 -19.71
CA LEU A 66 3.27 14.13 -18.59
C LEU A 66 4.05 14.40 -17.30
N PRO A 67 3.38 14.84 -16.25
CA PRO A 67 4.01 15.44 -15.07
C PRO A 67 4.54 14.41 -14.05
N PHE A 68 5.08 13.29 -14.50
CA PHE A 68 5.56 12.22 -13.64
C PHE A 68 7.06 12.08 -13.73
N ASN A 69 7.74 12.14 -12.59
CA ASN A 69 9.17 11.92 -12.51
C ASN A 69 9.50 11.03 -11.31
N PHE A 70 10.40 10.07 -11.50
CA PHE A 70 10.85 9.22 -10.41
C PHE A 70 12.30 8.75 -10.60
N THR A 71 12.96 8.46 -9.48
CA THR A 71 14.27 7.79 -9.44
C THR A 71 14.29 6.78 -8.31
N ASP A 72 14.58 5.52 -8.65
CA ASP A 72 14.67 4.40 -7.70
C ASP A 72 16.09 3.83 -7.75
N LEU A 73 16.74 3.72 -6.59
CA LEU A 73 18.02 3.07 -6.42
C LEU A 73 17.90 1.95 -5.40
N TYR A 74 18.54 0.83 -5.67
CA TYR A 74 18.59 -0.31 -4.77
C TYR A 74 19.95 -1.00 -4.86
N GLY A 75 20.54 -1.30 -3.70
CA GLY A 75 21.78 -2.06 -3.59
C GLY A 75 21.69 -3.13 -2.51
N LYS A 76 22.30 -4.30 -2.73
CA LYS A 76 22.37 -5.38 -1.75
C LYS A 76 23.66 -6.18 -1.91
N ILE A 77 24.24 -6.55 -0.77
CA ILE A 77 25.31 -7.53 -0.66
C ILE A 77 24.79 -8.72 0.16
N SER A 78 25.01 -9.93 -0.33
CA SER A 78 24.60 -11.17 0.31
C SER A 78 25.79 -12.07 0.55
N VAL A 79 26.01 -12.44 1.80
CA VAL A 79 27.01 -13.41 2.23
C VAL A 79 26.30 -14.71 2.57
N ASN A 80 26.68 -15.81 1.95
CA ASN A 80 26.11 -17.14 2.19
C ASN A 80 27.22 -18.05 2.68
N GLY A 81 27.08 -18.59 3.89
CA GLY A 81 27.99 -19.55 4.47
C GLY A 81 27.83 -20.95 3.90
N ALA A 82 28.80 -21.81 4.13
CA ALA A 82 28.79 -23.22 3.73
C ALA A 82 27.63 -24.00 4.36
N SER A 83 27.23 -23.68 5.59
CA SER A 83 26.12 -24.29 6.32
C SER A 83 24.73 -23.86 5.83
N GLY A 84 24.64 -22.94 4.84
CA GLY A 84 23.39 -22.32 4.42
C GLY A 84 23.00 -21.07 5.24
N SER A 85 23.78 -20.72 6.26
CA SER A 85 23.61 -19.45 6.98
C SER A 85 23.81 -18.27 6.04
N LYS A 86 23.06 -17.20 6.25
CA LYS A 86 23.06 -16.01 5.37
C LYS A 86 23.17 -14.73 6.16
N PHE A 87 23.84 -13.75 5.58
CA PHE A 87 23.86 -12.37 6.05
C PHE A 87 23.70 -11.43 4.87
N ASN A 88 22.79 -10.47 4.98
CA ASN A 88 22.52 -9.50 3.93
C ASN A 88 22.64 -8.08 4.48
N ILE A 89 23.21 -7.18 3.67
CA ILE A 89 23.12 -5.74 3.84
C ILE A 89 22.49 -5.18 2.59
N PHE A 90 21.51 -4.29 2.73
CA PHE A 90 20.83 -3.65 1.61
C PHE A 90 20.51 -2.19 1.91
N GLY A 91 20.34 -1.41 0.86
CA GLY A 91 19.87 -0.04 0.95
C GLY A 91 19.05 0.32 -0.29
N PHE A 92 18.16 1.28 -0.12
CA PHE A 92 17.36 1.84 -1.20
C PHE A 92 17.15 3.34 -1.03
N ASN A 93 16.85 4.00 -2.14
CA ASN A 93 16.35 5.36 -2.18
C ASN A 93 15.33 5.46 -3.31
N TYR A 94 14.13 5.94 -2.99
CA TYR A 94 13.04 6.20 -3.93
C TYR A 94 12.65 7.66 -3.82
N ASN A 95 12.59 8.35 -4.96
CA ASN A 95 12.13 9.72 -5.07
C ASN A 95 11.14 9.80 -6.21
N ASP A 96 9.91 10.23 -5.91
CA ASP A 96 8.83 10.37 -6.87
C ASP A 96 8.25 11.78 -6.78
N GLN A 97 7.92 12.36 -7.93
CA GLN A 97 7.31 13.67 -8.05
C GLN A 97 6.21 13.65 -9.09
N VAL A 98 5.09 14.29 -8.75
CA VAL A 98 3.97 14.50 -9.67
C VAL A 98 3.48 15.94 -9.59
N ARG A 99 3.37 16.61 -10.75
CA ARG A 99 2.80 17.97 -10.88
C ARG A 99 1.46 17.89 -11.59
N TYR A 100 0.41 18.31 -10.92
CA TYR A 100 -0.94 18.29 -11.49
C TYR A 100 -1.29 19.68 -12.07
N LYS A 101 -1.19 19.84 -13.41
CA LYS A 101 -1.65 21.00 -14.19
C LYS A 101 -1.40 22.36 -13.52
N ALA A 102 -0.22 22.57 -12.95
CA ALA A 102 0.17 23.76 -12.22
C ALA A 102 -0.68 24.10 -10.97
N VAL A 103 -1.52 23.18 -10.51
CA VAL A 103 -2.40 23.34 -9.34
C VAL A 103 -1.74 22.79 -8.08
N SER A 104 -1.12 21.63 -8.18
CA SER A 104 -0.48 20.98 -7.03
C SER A 104 0.79 20.23 -7.39
N ASP A 105 1.75 20.22 -6.47
CA ASP A 105 2.97 19.44 -6.51
C ASP A 105 2.93 18.41 -5.39
N LEU A 106 2.98 17.13 -5.77
CA LEU A 106 3.08 16.00 -4.85
C LEU A 106 4.48 15.40 -4.96
N ASN A 107 5.20 15.40 -3.86
CA ASN A 107 6.52 14.81 -3.75
C ASN A 107 6.53 13.77 -2.66
N TRP A 108 7.18 12.64 -2.90
CA TRP A 108 7.52 11.71 -1.82
C TRP A 108 8.90 11.14 -2.01
N ASN A 109 9.59 11.00 -0.90
CA ASN A 109 10.90 10.42 -0.80
C ASN A 109 10.89 9.30 0.24
N SER A 110 11.61 8.24 -0.03
CA SER A 110 11.82 7.17 0.94
C SER A 110 13.21 6.58 0.76
N TRP A 111 13.94 6.46 1.86
CA TRP A 111 15.19 5.75 1.86
C TRP A 111 15.27 4.79 3.04
N GLY A 112 16.12 3.81 2.91
CA GLY A 112 16.37 2.88 4.01
C GLY A 112 17.63 2.08 3.83
N VAL A 113 18.19 1.68 4.97
CA VAL A 113 19.32 0.76 5.06
C VAL A 113 18.97 -0.33 6.05
N GLY A 114 19.30 -1.57 5.72
CA GLY A 114 18.98 -2.67 6.59
C GLY A 114 19.93 -3.84 6.48
N THR A 115 19.89 -4.66 7.51
CA THR A 115 20.56 -5.95 7.56
C THR A 115 19.58 -7.04 7.97
N ASN A 116 19.77 -8.23 7.47
CA ASN A 116 19.13 -9.42 7.99
C ASN A 116 20.05 -10.62 7.90
N PHE A 117 19.87 -11.55 8.81
CA PHE A 117 20.62 -12.77 8.83
C PHE A 117 19.76 -13.99 9.17
N VAL A 118 20.21 -15.14 8.73
CA VAL A 118 19.72 -16.47 9.10
C VAL A 118 20.92 -17.30 9.49
N VAL A 119 20.94 -17.80 10.71
CA VAL A 119 21.96 -18.75 11.19
C VAL A 119 21.34 -20.14 11.28
N ILE A 120 22.03 -21.10 10.70
CA ILE A 120 21.66 -22.52 10.75
C ILE A 120 22.72 -23.23 11.59
N PRO A 121 22.50 -23.50 12.88
CA PRO A 121 23.43 -24.24 13.72
C PRO A 121 23.57 -25.69 13.23
N ALA A 122 24.79 -26.22 13.21
CA ALA A 122 25.05 -27.57 12.68
C ALA A 122 24.40 -28.71 13.48
N SER A 123 24.16 -28.51 14.77
CA SER A 123 23.73 -29.55 15.70
C SER A 123 22.33 -29.33 16.31
N SER A 124 21.59 -28.34 15.81
CA SER A 124 20.27 -28.00 16.36
C SER A 124 19.22 -27.87 15.25
N PRO A 125 18.00 -28.38 15.45
CA PRO A 125 16.89 -28.21 14.54
C PRO A 125 16.27 -26.79 14.67
N THR A 126 17.13 -25.76 14.79
CA THR A 126 16.70 -24.38 15.02
C THR A 126 17.21 -23.47 13.90
N LEU A 127 16.37 -22.57 13.42
CA LEU A 127 16.80 -21.40 12.65
C LEU A 127 16.78 -20.18 13.56
N ILE A 128 17.85 -19.40 13.51
CA ILE A 128 17.95 -18.12 14.19
C ILE A 128 17.95 -17.03 13.12
N MET A 129 17.00 -16.11 13.21
CA MET A 129 16.84 -15.03 12.25
C MET A 129 16.91 -13.70 12.99
N GLY A 130 17.58 -12.73 12.39
CA GLY A 130 17.60 -11.37 12.92
C GLY A 130 17.43 -10.36 11.79
N ARG A 131 16.90 -9.20 12.13
CA ARG A 131 16.81 -8.06 11.24
C ARG A 131 17.01 -6.76 12.01
N PHE A 132 17.65 -5.82 11.34
CA PHE A 132 17.75 -4.44 11.78
C PHE A 132 17.64 -3.54 10.57
N ASN A 133 16.70 -2.59 10.61
CA ASN A 133 16.44 -1.68 9.51
C ASN A 133 16.26 -0.27 10.05
N ILE A 134 16.75 0.71 9.30
CA ILE A 134 16.47 2.14 9.49
C ILE A 134 15.81 2.63 8.22
N THR A 135 14.70 3.34 8.34
CA THR A 135 13.95 3.87 7.21
C THR A 135 13.49 5.28 7.48
N ASP A 136 13.36 6.04 6.42
CA ASP A 136 12.76 7.37 6.40
C ASP A 136 11.79 7.47 5.22
N TYR A 137 10.65 8.10 5.46
CA TYR A 137 9.62 8.36 4.46
C TYR A 137 9.08 9.76 4.68
N GLU A 138 8.97 10.52 3.61
CA GLU A 138 8.40 11.86 3.60
C GLU A 138 7.48 12.03 2.40
N ILE A 139 6.29 12.64 2.64
CA ILE A 139 5.35 13.05 1.60
C ILE A 139 4.97 14.51 1.82
N SER A 140 4.91 15.27 0.74
CA SER A 140 4.51 16.68 0.73
C SER A 140 3.57 16.96 -0.43
N LEU A 141 2.43 17.56 -0.15
CA LEU A 141 1.48 18.07 -1.13
C LEU A 141 1.40 19.59 -0.98
N SER A 142 1.87 20.32 -1.99
CA SER A 142 1.75 21.76 -2.10
C SER A 142 0.69 22.11 -3.14
N GLU A 143 -0.26 22.96 -2.78
CA GLU A 143 -1.34 23.43 -3.65
C GLU A 143 -1.21 24.92 -3.89
N LYS A 144 -1.63 25.40 -5.05
CA LYS A 144 -1.72 26.83 -5.34
C LYS A 144 -3.04 27.37 -4.84
N ASP A 145 -3.02 28.62 -4.39
CA ASP A 145 -4.22 29.35 -4.01
C ASP A 145 -5.11 29.54 -5.25
N PRO A 146 -6.35 29.05 -5.28
CA PRO A 146 -7.24 29.20 -6.41
C PRO A 146 -7.54 30.68 -6.76
N ALA A 147 -7.54 31.57 -5.75
CA ALA A 147 -7.78 32.98 -5.93
C ALA A 147 -6.53 33.73 -6.41
N ASN A 148 -5.34 33.22 -6.12
CA ASN A 148 -4.06 33.80 -6.53
C ASN A 148 -3.06 32.69 -6.93
N PRO A 149 -3.04 32.28 -8.21
CA PRO A 149 -2.16 31.19 -8.68
C PRO A 149 -0.66 31.41 -8.47
N ASN A 150 -0.25 32.64 -8.14
CA ASN A 150 1.14 32.95 -7.81
C ASN A 150 1.48 32.75 -6.33
N LYS A 151 0.48 32.47 -5.48
CA LYS A 151 0.62 32.17 -4.06
C LYS A 151 0.44 30.67 -3.86
N SER A 152 1.35 30.06 -3.12
CA SER A 152 1.18 28.68 -2.65
C SER A 152 0.48 28.69 -1.30
N LEU A 153 -0.44 27.72 -1.09
CA LEU A 153 -0.98 27.42 0.22
C LEU A 153 0.08 26.70 1.06
N ASP A 154 -0.12 26.71 2.37
CA ASP A 154 0.75 25.96 3.28
C ASP A 154 0.70 24.47 2.92
N PRO A 155 1.84 23.78 2.78
CA PRO A 155 1.86 22.39 2.34
C PRO A 155 1.30 21.45 3.41
N ARG A 156 0.62 20.40 2.96
CA ARG A 156 0.36 19.21 3.77
C ARG A 156 1.60 18.35 3.76
N THR A 157 2.11 17.99 4.93
CA THR A 157 3.33 17.20 5.05
C THR A 157 3.14 16.03 6.00
N SER A 158 3.82 14.94 5.72
CA SER A 158 3.93 13.83 6.66
C SER A 158 5.26 13.13 6.49
N SER A 159 5.92 12.85 7.61
CA SER A 159 7.13 12.05 7.63
C SER A 159 7.08 10.96 8.69
N ILE A 160 7.73 9.85 8.39
CA ILE A 160 7.99 8.76 9.33
C ILE A 160 9.46 8.38 9.21
N ASN A 161 10.20 8.50 10.28
CA ASN A 161 11.55 7.97 10.36
C ASN A 161 11.66 7.02 11.55
N GLY A 162 12.43 5.95 11.39
CA GLY A 162 12.54 5.01 12.47
C GLY A 162 13.38 3.78 12.19
N PHE A 163 13.41 2.91 13.17
CA PHE A 163 14.11 1.63 13.10
C PHE A 163 13.20 0.47 13.50
N ASN A 164 13.52 -0.69 12.97
CA ASN A 164 12.96 -1.98 13.37
C ASN A 164 14.09 -2.94 13.72
N LEU A 165 14.00 -3.56 14.89
CA LEU A 165 14.87 -4.64 15.33
C LEU A 165 14.01 -5.87 15.62
N GLY A 166 14.35 -7.01 15.03
CA GLY A 166 13.64 -8.27 15.26
C GLY A 166 14.60 -9.45 15.42
N PHE A 167 14.24 -10.32 16.35
CA PHE A 167 14.89 -11.59 16.57
C PHE A 167 13.87 -12.71 16.61
N ASP A 168 14.02 -13.70 15.75
CA ASP A 168 13.13 -14.84 15.57
C ASP A 168 13.89 -16.14 15.73
N PHE A 169 13.31 -17.08 16.46
CA PHE A 169 13.77 -18.45 16.61
C PHE A 169 12.69 -19.38 16.06
N LYS A 170 13.07 -20.29 15.17
CA LYS A 170 12.16 -21.29 14.62
C LYS A 170 12.72 -22.67 14.93
N TYR A 171 12.02 -23.43 15.73
CA TYR A 171 12.37 -24.75 16.16
C TYR A 171 11.52 -25.81 15.45
N PHE A 172 12.15 -26.84 14.87
CA PHE A 172 11.49 -27.91 14.15
C PHE A 172 11.35 -29.15 15.05
N LEU A 173 10.11 -29.63 15.17
CA LEU A 173 9.69 -30.77 15.96
C LEU A 173 9.10 -31.87 15.04
N GLY A 174 9.92 -32.53 14.24
CA GLY A 174 9.46 -33.40 13.17
C GLY A 174 8.71 -32.57 12.11
N GLU A 175 7.43 -32.87 11.88
CA GLU A 175 6.57 -32.15 10.96
C GLU A 175 6.02 -30.83 11.56
N ASN A 176 6.08 -30.71 12.87
CA ASN A 176 5.61 -29.54 13.60
C ASN A 176 6.72 -28.49 13.71
N GLU A 177 6.33 -27.24 13.92
CA GLU A 177 7.27 -26.15 14.16
C GLU A 177 6.73 -25.16 15.19
N VAL A 178 7.64 -24.58 15.96
CA VAL A 178 7.35 -23.46 16.86
C VAL A 178 8.26 -22.31 16.49
N LYS A 179 7.67 -21.17 16.25
CA LYS A 179 8.36 -19.90 16.02
C LYS A 179 8.06 -18.95 17.18
N TYR A 180 9.09 -18.34 17.75
CA TYR A 180 8.95 -17.31 18.78
C TYR A 180 9.99 -16.23 18.56
N GLY A 181 9.70 -15.05 19.04
CA GLY A 181 10.60 -13.93 18.81
C GLY A 181 10.17 -12.66 19.52
N ILE A 182 11.00 -11.65 19.31
CA ILE A 182 10.78 -10.29 19.79
C ILE A 182 10.91 -9.31 18.64
N ASP A 183 10.08 -8.26 18.68
CA ASP A 183 10.11 -7.12 17.78
C ASP A 183 10.19 -5.83 18.58
N ILE A 184 11.05 -4.92 18.12
CA ILE A 184 11.18 -3.56 18.65
C ILE A 184 11.07 -2.61 17.48
N ASN A 185 10.07 -1.73 17.50
CA ASN A 185 9.90 -0.65 16.55
C ASN A 185 10.04 0.68 17.28
N GLY A 186 10.94 1.52 16.83
CA GLY A 186 11.04 2.90 17.28
C GLY A 186 10.88 3.82 16.09
N PHE A 187 9.93 4.76 16.12
CA PHE A 187 9.72 5.70 15.02
C PHE A 187 9.19 7.03 15.50
N SER A 188 9.46 8.07 14.72
CA SER A 188 8.91 9.41 14.88
C SER A 188 7.99 9.71 13.71
N THR A 189 6.83 10.27 14.00
CA THR A 189 5.91 10.82 13.00
C THR A 189 5.85 12.33 13.15
N ASP A 190 5.85 13.05 12.03
CA ASP A 190 5.64 14.49 11.95
C ASP A 190 4.57 14.73 10.88
N PHE A 191 3.43 15.29 11.28
CA PHE A 191 2.23 15.39 10.45
C PHE A 191 1.67 16.79 10.51
N THR A 192 1.43 17.39 9.36
CA THR A 192 0.74 18.68 9.19
C THR A 192 -0.33 18.55 8.13
N PHE A 193 -1.55 18.90 8.49
CA PHE A 193 -2.72 18.83 7.63
C PHE A 193 -3.62 20.04 7.81
N PHE A 194 -4.28 20.47 6.73
CA PHE A 194 -5.30 21.53 6.76
C PHE A 194 -6.64 20.92 6.35
N ASN A 195 -7.65 21.09 7.20
CA ASN A 195 -9.00 20.63 6.88
C ASN A 195 -9.68 21.56 5.86
N SER A 196 -10.88 21.20 5.42
CA SER A 196 -11.64 21.94 4.39
C SER A 196 -12.06 23.38 4.78
N VAL A 197 -11.94 23.75 6.04
CA VAL A 197 -12.18 25.12 6.55
C VAL A 197 -10.88 25.85 6.91
N GLY A 198 -9.73 25.33 6.44
CA GLY A 198 -8.41 25.94 6.62
C GLY A 198 -7.81 25.79 8.03
N ARG A 199 -8.38 24.95 8.89
CA ARG A 199 -7.81 24.73 10.23
C ARG A 199 -6.64 23.78 10.17
N LYS A 200 -5.50 24.20 10.75
CA LYS A 200 -4.29 23.41 10.85
C LYS A 200 -4.47 22.32 11.94
N ILE A 201 -4.09 21.10 11.60
CA ILE A 201 -3.91 19.97 12.50
C ILE A 201 -2.44 19.57 12.39
N GLU A 202 -1.72 19.63 13.50
CA GLU A 202 -0.29 19.38 13.54
C GLU A 202 0.04 18.47 14.71
N GLN A 203 0.84 17.43 14.44
CA GLN A 203 1.24 16.50 15.48
C GLN A 203 2.62 15.94 15.22
N LYS A 204 3.46 15.91 16.25
CA LYS A 204 4.75 15.25 16.24
C LYS A 204 4.85 14.28 17.39
N GLN A 205 5.10 13.00 17.11
CA GLN A 205 5.16 11.94 18.11
C GLN A 205 6.35 11.02 17.93
N ASN A 206 6.96 10.63 19.04
CA ASN A 206 7.94 9.58 19.11
C ASN A 206 7.31 8.33 19.70
N THR A 207 7.38 7.23 18.98
CA THR A 207 6.72 5.98 19.33
C THR A 207 7.72 4.86 19.52
N THR A 208 7.54 4.09 20.59
CA THR A 208 8.26 2.83 20.81
C THR A 208 7.26 1.72 21.04
N GLU A 209 7.38 0.67 20.25
CA GLU A 209 6.54 -0.53 20.31
C GLU A 209 7.40 -1.75 20.55
N LEU A 210 7.04 -2.54 21.54
CA LEU A 210 7.70 -3.78 21.92
C LEU A 210 6.73 -4.94 21.74
N ALA A 211 7.17 -6.02 21.13
CA ALA A 211 6.35 -7.21 21.03
C ALA A 211 7.15 -8.48 21.30
N GLY A 212 6.53 -9.40 22.03
CA GLY A 212 6.95 -10.78 22.09
C GLY A 212 5.86 -11.67 21.50
N TYR A 213 6.23 -12.72 20.79
CA TYR A 213 5.25 -13.60 20.19
C TYR A 213 5.68 -15.06 20.16
N ILE A 214 4.70 -15.92 20.10
CA ILE A 214 4.83 -17.34 19.85
C ILE A 214 3.82 -17.78 18.80
N ASP A 215 4.26 -18.55 17.84
CA ASP A 215 3.46 -19.12 16.75
C ASP A 215 3.79 -20.59 16.62
N SER A 216 2.80 -21.46 16.53
CA SER A 216 3.00 -22.90 16.43
C SER A 216 2.27 -23.43 15.20
N LYS A 217 2.93 -24.30 14.44
CA LYS A 217 2.29 -25.08 13.39
C LYS A 217 2.25 -26.53 13.81
N ILE A 218 1.04 -27.04 14.02
CA ILE A 218 0.78 -28.39 14.51
C ILE A 218 0.09 -29.16 13.38
N ILE A 219 0.70 -30.23 12.93
CA ILE A 219 0.17 -31.14 11.89
C ILE A 219 -0.28 -32.41 12.56
N LYS A 220 -1.57 -32.73 12.41
CA LYS A 220 -2.16 -33.99 12.92
C LYS A 220 -3.04 -34.62 11.85
N GLY A 221 -2.47 -35.55 11.08
CA GLY A 221 -3.16 -36.16 9.95
C GLY A 221 -3.60 -35.10 8.90
N LEU A 222 -4.89 -34.98 8.67
CA LEU A 222 -5.46 -34.06 7.70
C LEU A 222 -5.57 -32.63 8.21
N LEU A 223 -5.39 -32.40 9.51
CA LEU A 223 -5.57 -31.13 10.16
C LEU A 223 -4.23 -30.42 10.39
N VAL A 224 -4.14 -29.16 9.99
CA VAL A 224 -3.04 -28.26 10.32
C VAL A 224 -3.61 -27.11 11.16
N LEU A 225 -3.09 -26.90 12.36
CA LEU A 225 -3.46 -25.84 13.27
C LEU A 225 -2.29 -24.88 13.46
N ASN A 226 -2.59 -23.58 13.45
CA ASN A 226 -1.63 -22.51 13.70
C ASN A 226 -2.14 -21.59 14.82
N PRO A 227 -2.11 -22.02 16.11
CA PRO A 227 -2.35 -21.12 17.23
C PRO A 227 -1.15 -20.18 17.39
N SER A 228 -1.42 -18.90 17.62
CA SER A 228 -0.39 -17.91 17.91
C SER A 228 -0.86 -16.90 18.94
N PHE A 229 0.09 -16.31 19.64
CA PHE A 229 -0.14 -15.24 20.59
C PHE A 229 0.96 -14.19 20.44
N ARG A 230 0.55 -12.91 20.34
CA ARG A 230 1.43 -11.75 20.36
C ARG A 230 1.06 -10.88 21.54
N ALA A 231 2.05 -10.58 22.36
CA ALA A 231 1.99 -9.60 23.43
C ALA A 231 2.58 -8.30 22.88
N GLN A 232 1.74 -7.33 22.55
CA GLN A 232 2.15 -6.02 22.04
C GLN A 232 2.10 -4.99 23.15
N TYR A 233 3.20 -4.26 23.38
CA TYR A 233 3.28 -3.16 24.32
C TYR A 233 3.67 -1.88 23.61
N TYR A 234 2.81 -0.89 23.66
CA TYR A 234 2.99 0.44 23.13
C TYR A 234 3.57 1.34 24.22
N ALA A 235 4.90 1.37 24.33
CA ALA A 235 5.58 2.00 25.45
C ALA A 235 5.28 3.50 25.57
N SER A 236 5.19 4.21 24.45
CA SER A 236 4.86 5.65 24.43
C SER A 236 3.45 5.95 24.94
N LEU A 237 2.52 5.03 24.77
CA LEU A 237 1.13 5.14 25.23
C LEU A 237 0.90 4.46 26.58
N LYS A 238 1.87 3.67 27.06
CA LYS A 238 1.75 2.80 28.24
C LYS A 238 0.59 1.80 28.14
N GLU A 239 0.28 1.37 26.93
CA GLU A 239 -0.81 0.44 26.64
C GLU A 239 -0.31 -0.95 26.26
N PHE A 240 -1.02 -1.97 26.73
CA PHE A 240 -0.76 -3.37 26.44
C PHE A 240 -1.91 -3.97 25.64
N SER A 241 -1.60 -4.67 24.55
CA SER A 241 -2.58 -5.35 23.70
C SER A 241 -2.22 -6.83 23.55
N PRO A 242 -2.99 -7.74 24.15
CA PRO A 242 -2.88 -9.16 23.88
C PRO A 242 -3.58 -9.49 22.58
N GLU A 243 -2.90 -10.20 21.67
CA GLU A 243 -3.39 -10.52 20.35
C GLU A 243 -3.35 -12.04 20.08
N PRO A 244 -4.31 -12.80 20.62
CA PRO A 244 -4.48 -14.21 20.27
C PRO A 244 -4.97 -14.33 18.84
N ARG A 245 -4.45 -15.35 18.13
CA ARG A 245 -4.81 -15.68 16.76
C ARG A 245 -4.83 -17.19 16.58
N ILE A 246 -5.69 -17.66 15.73
CA ILE A 246 -5.74 -19.08 15.36
C ILE A 246 -5.98 -19.21 13.86
N GLY A 247 -5.22 -20.07 13.22
CA GLY A 247 -5.45 -20.54 11.86
C GLY A 247 -5.68 -22.05 11.86
N ALA A 248 -6.53 -22.52 10.97
CA ALA A 248 -6.78 -23.94 10.77
C ALA A 248 -6.89 -24.25 9.27
N LYS A 249 -6.31 -25.36 8.86
CA LYS A 249 -6.47 -25.92 7.51
C LYS A 249 -6.81 -27.41 7.64
N LEU A 250 -7.91 -27.82 7.02
CA LEU A 250 -8.32 -29.22 6.91
C LEU A 250 -8.15 -29.68 5.46
N ASN A 251 -7.24 -30.59 5.21
CA ASN A 251 -7.06 -31.25 3.92
C ASN A 251 -8.11 -32.38 3.81
N VAL A 252 -9.33 -32.05 3.34
CA VAL A 252 -10.43 -33.03 3.28
C VAL A 252 -10.09 -34.19 2.36
N ASN A 253 -9.47 -33.88 1.22
CA ASN A 253 -8.88 -34.83 0.27
C ASN A 253 -7.78 -34.12 -0.55
N GLU A 254 -7.19 -34.83 -1.51
CA GLU A 254 -6.12 -34.27 -2.37
C GLU A 254 -6.53 -33.00 -3.15
N LYS A 255 -7.82 -32.85 -3.45
CA LYS A 255 -8.33 -31.77 -4.28
C LYS A 255 -9.05 -30.68 -3.50
N PHE A 256 -9.48 -30.95 -2.26
CA PHE A 256 -10.28 -30.01 -1.50
C PHE A 256 -9.71 -29.77 -0.11
N ARG A 257 -9.54 -28.49 0.22
CA ARG A 257 -8.99 -27.99 1.49
C ARG A 257 -9.90 -26.91 2.05
N LEU A 258 -10.27 -27.02 3.32
CA LEU A 258 -10.95 -25.97 4.08
C LEU A 258 -9.95 -25.17 4.89
N LYS A 259 -10.19 -23.87 5.03
CA LYS A 259 -9.35 -22.95 5.77
C LYS A 259 -10.21 -22.07 6.66
N ALA A 260 -9.75 -21.80 7.87
CA ALA A 260 -10.37 -20.85 8.78
C ALA A 260 -9.28 -20.06 9.53
N ALA A 261 -9.53 -18.80 9.82
CA ALA A 261 -8.66 -18.00 10.67
C ALA A 261 -9.47 -16.98 11.46
N ALA A 262 -9.03 -16.70 12.70
CA ALA A 262 -9.59 -15.63 13.52
C ALA A 262 -8.48 -15.03 14.39
N GLY A 263 -8.64 -13.74 14.76
CA GLY A 263 -7.66 -13.09 15.62
C GLY A 263 -8.03 -11.68 16.03
N LEU A 264 -7.35 -11.21 17.08
CA LEU A 264 -7.40 -9.85 17.58
C LEU A 264 -6.17 -9.08 17.12
N TYR A 265 -6.36 -7.82 16.79
CA TYR A 265 -5.32 -6.95 16.23
C TYR A 265 -5.40 -5.56 16.81
N SER A 266 -4.24 -4.93 17.01
CA SER A 266 -4.15 -3.52 17.37
C SER A 266 -3.13 -2.79 16.50
N GLN A 267 -3.29 -1.47 16.38
CA GLN A 267 -2.41 -0.61 15.59
C GLN A 267 -2.38 0.80 16.18
N ASN A 268 -1.17 1.35 16.29
CA ASN A 268 -0.95 2.72 16.71
C ASN A 268 -0.71 3.67 15.52
N LEU A 269 0.01 3.22 14.49
CA LEU A 269 0.25 4.02 13.29
C LEU A 269 -1.06 4.17 12.49
N LEU A 270 -1.44 5.41 12.21
CA LEU A 270 -2.66 5.78 11.51
C LEU A 270 -2.33 6.35 10.13
N SER A 271 -3.15 6.01 9.14
CA SER A 271 -3.16 6.73 7.87
C SER A 271 -4.22 7.81 7.91
N ALA A 272 -3.81 9.05 7.73
CA ALA A 272 -4.68 10.22 7.78
C ALA A 272 -4.84 10.84 6.39
N ASN A 273 -6.07 11.02 5.97
CA ASN A 273 -6.43 11.61 4.70
C ASN A 273 -7.72 12.43 4.83
N SER A 274 -8.04 13.24 3.82
CA SER A 274 -9.27 14.01 3.82
C SER A 274 -10.45 13.18 3.30
N ASP A 275 -11.47 12.98 4.12
CA ASP A 275 -12.74 12.36 3.71
C ASP A 275 -13.59 13.24 2.79
N ARG A 276 -13.21 14.50 2.59
CA ARG A 276 -13.93 15.47 1.76
C ARG A 276 -13.32 15.67 0.38
N ASP A 277 -12.10 15.22 0.16
CA ASP A 277 -11.49 15.23 -1.18
C ASP A 277 -12.17 14.18 -2.07
N VAL A 278 -12.41 14.51 -3.34
CA VAL A 278 -13.01 13.55 -4.29
C VAL A 278 -12.03 12.43 -4.61
N VAL A 279 -10.75 12.77 -4.68
CA VAL A 279 -9.63 11.84 -4.81
C VAL A 279 -8.55 12.26 -3.85
N ASN A 280 -8.16 11.37 -2.96
CA ASN A 280 -7.05 11.62 -2.06
C ASN A 280 -5.71 11.45 -2.79
N LEU A 281 -4.95 12.51 -2.87
CA LEU A 281 -3.57 12.52 -3.37
C LEU A 281 -2.57 12.45 -2.21
N PHE A 282 -2.94 12.96 -1.04
CA PHE A 282 -2.09 12.99 0.14
C PHE A 282 -2.50 11.92 1.16
N TYR A 283 -1.58 11.02 1.47
CA TYR A 283 -1.72 10.03 2.54
C TYR A 283 -0.68 10.35 3.62
N GLY A 284 -1.12 11.05 4.66
CA GLY A 284 -0.29 11.32 5.82
C GLY A 284 -0.32 10.18 6.82
N PHE A 285 0.71 10.12 7.66
CA PHE A 285 0.82 9.13 8.73
C PHE A 285 1.07 9.81 10.06
N LEU A 286 0.42 9.33 11.09
CA LEU A 286 0.60 9.80 12.46
C LEU A 286 0.49 8.64 13.45
N SER A 287 0.96 8.85 14.66
CA SER A 287 0.89 7.86 15.73
C SER A 287 0.49 8.54 17.03
N GLY A 288 -0.20 7.80 17.93
CA GLY A 288 -0.58 8.29 19.25
C GLY A 288 -1.33 9.63 19.20
N PRO A 289 -2.54 9.71 18.65
CA PRO A 289 -3.25 10.97 18.48
C PRO A 289 -3.45 11.70 19.82
N ASP A 290 -2.94 12.92 19.92
CA ASP A 290 -2.91 13.68 21.19
C ASP A 290 -4.26 14.23 21.60
N ASN A 291 -4.98 14.86 20.67
CA ASN A 291 -6.27 15.52 20.93
C ASN A 291 -7.42 14.66 20.38
N LEU A 292 -7.50 13.42 20.88
CA LEU A 292 -8.52 12.44 20.47
C LEU A 292 -9.77 12.57 21.35
N GLN A 293 -10.93 12.46 20.73
CA GLN A 293 -12.24 12.42 21.40
C GLN A 293 -12.25 11.46 22.60
N ASP A 294 -12.87 11.88 23.71
CA ASP A 294 -12.86 11.15 25.00
C ASP A 294 -13.93 10.06 25.09
N SER A 295 -14.91 10.05 24.21
CA SER A 295 -16.02 9.11 24.24
C SER A 295 -16.51 8.77 22.84
N ILE A 296 -17.13 7.61 22.72
CA ILE A 296 -17.75 7.12 21.48
C ILE A 296 -19.26 7.23 21.63
N LEU A 297 -19.92 7.96 20.73
CA LEU A 297 -21.37 7.95 20.63
C LEU A 297 -21.79 6.79 19.72
N LEU A 298 -22.56 5.86 20.27
CA LEU A 298 -23.10 4.72 19.51
C LEU A 298 -24.34 5.12 18.71
N ASP A 299 -24.69 4.33 17.70
CA ASP A 299 -25.88 4.50 16.86
C ASP A 299 -27.21 4.42 17.63
N ASN A 300 -27.22 3.77 18.79
CA ASN A 300 -28.38 3.72 19.69
C ASN A 300 -28.49 4.93 20.64
N GLY A 301 -27.62 5.93 20.50
CA GLY A 301 -27.57 7.15 21.31
C GLY A 301 -26.83 7.03 22.64
N ASN A 302 -26.31 5.87 23.00
CA ASN A 302 -25.51 5.70 24.20
C ASN A 302 -24.07 6.19 23.97
N THR A 303 -23.46 6.75 25.03
CA THR A 303 -22.07 7.19 24.99
C THR A 303 -21.21 6.21 25.80
N ILE A 304 -20.12 5.73 25.20
CA ILE A 304 -19.15 4.86 25.84
C ILE A 304 -17.85 5.65 26.01
N PRO A 305 -17.28 5.74 27.23
CA PRO A 305 -15.96 6.34 27.43
C PRO A 305 -14.89 5.61 26.62
N ARG A 306 -13.92 6.36 26.10
CA ARG A 306 -12.75 5.79 25.45
C ARG A 306 -11.90 5.03 26.48
N GLU A 307 -11.60 3.77 26.19
CA GLU A 307 -10.77 2.93 27.05
C GLU A 307 -9.28 3.00 26.69
N HIS A 308 -8.95 3.30 25.42
CA HIS A 308 -7.57 3.33 24.90
C HIS A 308 -7.46 4.25 23.69
N VAL A 309 -6.22 4.54 23.25
CA VAL A 309 -5.97 5.35 22.04
C VAL A 309 -5.65 4.50 20.79
N LEU A 310 -5.54 3.19 20.95
CA LEU A 310 -5.21 2.26 19.86
C LEU A 310 -6.40 2.00 18.94
N GLN A 311 -6.13 1.82 17.67
CA GLN A 311 -7.09 1.15 16.79
C GLN A 311 -7.12 -0.34 17.11
N LYS A 312 -8.31 -0.93 17.20
CA LYS A 312 -8.52 -2.36 17.47
C LYS A 312 -9.51 -2.98 16.49
N ALA A 313 -9.18 -4.19 16.06
CA ALA A 313 -10.01 -4.96 15.15
C ALA A 313 -10.02 -6.45 15.50
N THR A 314 -11.17 -7.07 15.25
CA THR A 314 -11.34 -8.52 15.29
C THR A 314 -11.59 -9.03 13.87
N HIS A 315 -10.86 -10.05 13.46
CA HIS A 315 -11.01 -10.64 12.12
C HIS A 315 -11.46 -12.08 12.21
N ALA A 316 -12.35 -12.49 11.32
CA ALA A 316 -12.73 -13.87 11.06
C ALA A 316 -12.73 -14.13 9.55
N ILE A 317 -12.13 -15.22 9.13
CA ILE A 317 -12.00 -15.63 7.73
C ILE A 317 -12.34 -17.12 7.64
N PHE A 318 -13.13 -17.49 6.64
CA PHE A 318 -13.42 -18.88 6.32
C PHE A 318 -13.43 -19.07 4.81
N GLY A 319 -12.84 -20.17 4.33
CA GLY A 319 -12.77 -20.42 2.91
C GLY A 319 -12.42 -21.84 2.53
N GLY A 320 -12.38 -22.07 1.23
CA GLY A 320 -12.02 -23.34 0.65
C GLY A 320 -11.17 -23.18 -0.60
N GLU A 321 -10.30 -24.14 -0.81
CA GLU A 321 -9.45 -24.26 -1.99
C GLU A 321 -9.75 -25.57 -2.67
N LEU A 322 -10.05 -25.52 -3.97
CA LEU A 322 -10.49 -26.66 -4.78
C LEU A 322 -9.64 -26.77 -6.05
N ASP A 323 -8.96 -27.88 -6.23
CA ASP A 323 -8.28 -28.22 -7.48
C ASP A 323 -9.30 -28.83 -8.45
N LEU A 324 -9.89 -27.97 -9.29
CA LEU A 324 -10.93 -28.33 -10.26
C LEU A 324 -10.41 -29.29 -11.34
N ALA A 325 -9.16 -29.07 -11.75
CA ALA A 325 -8.45 -29.90 -12.73
C ALA A 325 -6.93 -29.84 -12.47
N ARG A 326 -6.13 -30.62 -13.21
CA ARG A 326 -4.68 -30.75 -13.01
C ARG A 326 -3.92 -29.41 -12.92
N HIS A 327 -4.42 -28.36 -13.58
CA HIS A 327 -3.76 -27.05 -13.64
C HIS A 327 -4.68 -25.89 -13.26
N LEU A 328 -5.86 -26.21 -12.71
CA LEU A 328 -6.91 -25.25 -12.42
C LEU A 328 -7.31 -25.32 -10.95
N THR A 329 -7.01 -24.25 -10.21
CA THR A 329 -7.32 -24.13 -8.79
C THR A 329 -8.29 -22.96 -8.57
N LEU A 330 -9.33 -23.19 -7.78
CA LEU A 330 -10.27 -22.18 -7.30
C LEU A 330 -10.11 -22.02 -5.80
N ASN A 331 -9.93 -20.78 -5.35
CA ASN A 331 -9.96 -20.41 -3.93
C ASN A 331 -11.14 -19.47 -3.70
N ILE A 332 -11.94 -19.74 -2.65
CA ILE A 332 -13.08 -18.90 -2.24
C ILE A 332 -12.88 -18.62 -0.75
N GLU A 333 -12.86 -17.34 -0.38
CA GLU A 333 -12.69 -16.89 1.00
C GLU A 333 -13.71 -15.83 1.36
N GLY A 334 -14.53 -16.09 2.39
CA GLY A 334 -15.38 -15.11 3.03
C GLY A 334 -14.66 -14.52 4.24
N TYR A 335 -14.83 -13.23 4.48
CA TYR A 335 -14.23 -12.56 5.63
C TYR A 335 -15.23 -11.61 6.29
N TYR A 336 -15.03 -11.44 7.61
CA TYR A 336 -15.67 -10.40 8.40
C TYR A 336 -14.63 -9.77 9.33
N LYS A 337 -14.59 -8.43 9.36
CA LYS A 337 -13.72 -7.63 10.23
C LYS A 337 -14.57 -6.64 11.00
N TRP A 338 -14.52 -6.73 12.31
CA TRP A 338 -15.13 -5.75 13.22
C TRP A 338 -14.04 -4.75 13.62
N PHE A 339 -14.26 -3.50 13.37
CA PHE A 339 -13.41 -2.42 13.84
C PHE A 339 -14.02 -1.84 15.13
N ASN A 340 -13.51 -2.32 16.25
CA ASN A 340 -14.00 -1.93 17.56
C ASN A 340 -13.69 -0.46 17.87
N GLN A 341 -12.54 0.03 17.39
CA GLN A 341 -12.13 1.42 17.46
C GLN A 341 -11.21 1.75 16.29
N LEU A 342 -11.56 2.78 15.56
CA LEU A 342 -10.75 3.44 14.53
C LEU A 342 -10.58 4.91 14.92
N THR A 343 -9.51 5.53 14.46
CA THR A 343 -9.28 6.96 14.61
C THR A 343 -9.29 7.62 13.25
N ASN A 344 -9.93 8.78 13.15
CA ASN A 344 -9.96 9.59 11.94
C ASN A 344 -9.73 11.06 12.28
N ILE A 345 -9.30 11.86 11.28
CA ILE A 345 -9.22 13.32 11.42
C ILE A 345 -10.62 13.89 11.65
N ASN A 346 -10.74 14.83 12.57
CA ASN A 346 -11.99 15.54 12.78
C ASN A 346 -12.28 16.49 11.61
N ARG A 347 -13.08 16.01 10.67
CA ARG A 347 -13.51 16.76 9.50
C ARG A 347 -14.37 17.98 9.83
N ASN A 348 -14.94 18.02 11.03
CA ASN A 348 -15.88 19.05 11.50
C ASN A 348 -15.22 20.02 12.50
N LYS A 349 -13.89 19.97 12.69
CA LYS A 349 -13.18 20.91 13.57
C LYS A 349 -13.32 22.34 13.04
N LEU A 350 -13.98 23.20 13.82
CA LEU A 350 -14.16 24.63 13.54
C LEU A 350 -13.32 25.51 14.45
N TYR A 351 -13.24 25.16 15.74
CA TYR A 351 -12.56 25.94 16.77
C TYR A 351 -11.23 25.30 17.17
N ALA A 352 -10.31 26.11 17.67
CA ALA A 352 -9.01 25.63 18.11
C ALA A 352 -9.10 24.57 19.23
N ASN A 353 -10.13 24.67 20.09
CA ASN A 353 -10.36 23.78 21.21
C ASN A 353 -11.15 22.51 20.85
N ASP A 354 -11.63 22.38 19.63
CA ASP A 354 -12.27 21.14 19.18
C ASP A 354 -11.23 20.03 19.06
N TYR A 355 -11.67 18.78 19.23
CA TYR A 355 -10.80 17.61 19.03
C TYR A 355 -10.21 17.62 17.62
N ASP A 356 -8.95 17.21 17.50
CA ASP A 356 -8.27 17.01 16.21
C ASP A 356 -8.67 15.69 15.55
N TYR A 357 -8.97 14.71 16.40
CA TYR A 357 -9.29 13.34 15.98
C TYR A 357 -10.58 12.85 16.62
N ILE A 358 -11.35 12.12 15.82
CA ILE A 358 -12.59 11.48 16.25
C ILE A 358 -12.42 9.95 16.27
N ILE A 359 -13.26 9.31 17.05
CA ILE A 359 -13.33 7.85 17.12
C ILE A 359 -14.47 7.37 16.26
N GLU A 360 -14.21 6.35 15.47
CA GLU A 360 -15.17 5.67 14.63
C GLU A 360 -15.18 4.18 14.96
N THR A 361 -16.31 3.53 14.71
CA THR A 361 -16.43 2.07 14.67
C THR A 361 -16.77 1.64 13.25
N GLY A 362 -16.71 0.36 12.94
CA GLY A 362 -17.07 -0.07 11.59
C GLY A 362 -16.93 -1.55 11.33
N ASP A 363 -17.34 -1.92 10.14
CA ASP A 363 -17.31 -3.29 9.66
C ASP A 363 -16.77 -3.35 8.24
N ALA A 364 -16.04 -4.42 7.93
CA ALA A 364 -15.69 -4.78 6.57
C ALA A 364 -15.95 -6.27 6.36
N TYR A 365 -16.73 -6.61 5.36
CA TYR A 365 -17.05 -7.99 5.02
C TYR A 365 -17.15 -8.20 3.52
N GLY A 366 -16.91 -9.44 3.10
CA GLY A 366 -16.94 -9.77 1.69
C GLY A 366 -16.59 -11.20 1.39
N VAL A 367 -16.56 -11.50 0.10
CA VAL A 367 -16.16 -12.79 -0.44
C VAL A 367 -15.21 -12.55 -1.62
N ASP A 368 -14.08 -13.24 -1.60
CA ASP A 368 -13.07 -13.23 -2.65
C ASP A 368 -13.06 -14.57 -3.38
N PHE A 369 -13.03 -14.52 -4.71
CA PHE A 369 -12.89 -15.66 -5.60
C PHE A 369 -11.58 -15.50 -6.38
N VAL A 370 -10.73 -16.50 -6.32
CA VAL A 370 -9.47 -16.54 -7.06
C VAL A 370 -9.42 -17.81 -7.89
N LEU A 371 -9.44 -17.64 -9.21
CA LEU A 371 -9.29 -18.74 -10.16
C LEU A 371 -7.92 -18.63 -10.82
N LYS A 372 -7.13 -19.71 -10.76
CA LYS A 372 -5.80 -19.79 -11.34
C LYS A 372 -5.67 -21.00 -12.22
N TYR A 373 -5.29 -20.78 -13.48
CA TYR A 373 -4.88 -21.81 -14.42
C TYR A 373 -3.43 -21.60 -14.83
N SER A 374 -2.56 -22.61 -14.70
CA SER A 374 -1.13 -22.45 -14.95
C SER A 374 -0.54 -23.71 -15.58
N THR A 375 -0.09 -23.57 -16.81
CA THR A 375 0.70 -24.56 -17.55
C THR A 375 2.05 -23.95 -17.95
N ASP A 376 2.89 -24.71 -18.64
CA ASP A 376 4.19 -24.20 -19.15
C ASP A 376 4.03 -23.07 -20.17
N LYS A 377 2.91 -23.01 -20.87
CA LYS A 377 2.67 -22.02 -21.95
C LYS A 377 1.60 -21.02 -21.61
N THR A 378 0.64 -21.36 -20.75
CA THR A 378 -0.53 -20.54 -20.48
C THR A 378 -0.64 -20.26 -18.99
N TYR A 379 -0.79 -19.00 -18.65
CA TYR A 379 -1.12 -18.54 -17.30
C TYR A 379 -2.38 -17.67 -17.36
N LEU A 380 -3.41 -18.06 -16.63
CA LEU A 380 -4.63 -17.28 -16.44
C LEU A 380 -4.87 -17.09 -14.94
N TRP A 381 -5.15 -15.87 -14.55
CA TRP A 381 -5.46 -15.52 -13.18
C TRP A 381 -6.64 -14.56 -13.16
N ALA A 382 -7.69 -14.97 -12.48
CA ALA A 382 -8.90 -14.19 -12.35
C ALA A 382 -9.24 -14.02 -10.86
N VAL A 383 -9.44 -12.79 -10.43
CA VAL A 383 -9.89 -12.46 -9.08
C VAL A 383 -11.18 -11.66 -9.20
N TYR A 384 -12.16 -12.06 -8.40
CA TYR A 384 -13.36 -11.26 -8.17
C TYR A 384 -13.55 -11.08 -6.67
N SER A 385 -13.67 -9.84 -6.24
CA SER A 385 -13.96 -9.46 -4.86
C SER A 385 -15.30 -8.75 -4.79
N LEU A 386 -16.17 -9.24 -3.93
CA LEU A 386 -17.40 -8.58 -3.52
C LEU A 386 -17.25 -8.17 -2.06
N GLY A 387 -17.13 -6.87 -1.79
CA GLY A 387 -16.87 -6.37 -0.44
C GLY A 387 -17.76 -5.19 -0.06
N LYS A 388 -17.91 -4.96 1.23
CA LYS A 388 -18.55 -3.77 1.80
C LYS A 388 -17.78 -3.32 3.01
N VAL A 389 -17.53 -2.01 3.09
CA VAL A 389 -16.96 -1.36 4.27
C VAL A 389 -17.91 -0.26 4.72
N THR A 390 -18.18 -0.23 6.00
CA THR A 390 -18.99 0.83 6.64
C THR A 390 -18.28 1.35 7.86
N ARG A 391 -18.46 2.63 8.17
CA ARG A 391 -17.98 3.27 9.39
C ARG A 391 -19.11 4.08 10.01
N TRP A 392 -19.12 4.16 11.33
CA TRP A 392 -19.97 5.01 12.14
C TRP A 392 -19.10 6.07 12.82
N ASP A 393 -19.39 7.35 12.59
CA ASP A 393 -18.58 8.47 13.09
C ASP A 393 -19.20 9.19 14.32
N GLY A 394 -20.21 8.59 14.92
CA GLY A 394 -20.99 9.18 16.00
C GLY A 394 -22.21 9.97 15.54
N GLN A 395 -22.38 10.20 14.23
CA GLN A 395 -23.51 10.93 13.66
C GLN A 395 -24.20 10.18 12.53
N GLN A 396 -23.41 9.53 11.69
CA GLN A 396 -23.92 8.83 10.50
C GLN A 396 -23.09 7.58 10.18
N THR A 397 -23.75 6.61 9.56
CA THR A 397 -23.06 5.47 8.93
C THR A 397 -22.72 5.83 7.50
N TYR A 398 -21.47 5.67 7.11
CA TYR A 398 -20.97 6.00 5.79
C TYR A 398 -20.03 4.94 5.23
N SER A 399 -19.85 4.92 3.91
CA SER A 399 -18.80 4.12 3.27
C SER A 399 -17.50 4.94 3.12
N PRO A 400 -16.35 4.46 3.58
CA PRO A 400 -15.09 5.19 3.40
C PRO A 400 -14.72 5.27 1.91
N LEU A 401 -13.86 6.23 1.56
CA LEU A 401 -13.45 6.55 0.17
C LEU A 401 -12.94 5.34 -0.63
N PHE A 402 -12.41 4.33 0.03
CA PHE A 402 -11.87 3.12 -0.59
C PHE A 402 -12.89 1.95 -0.68
N ASP A 403 -14.15 2.14 -0.26
CA ASP A 403 -15.19 1.10 -0.39
C ASP A 403 -15.52 0.85 -1.86
N ARG A 404 -15.00 -0.24 -2.37
CA ARG A 404 -15.23 -0.71 -3.73
C ARG A 404 -16.05 -2.00 -3.71
N ARG A 405 -17.33 -1.92 -4.09
CA ARG A 405 -18.27 -3.04 -3.99
C ARG A 405 -17.86 -4.24 -4.84
N HIS A 406 -17.51 -4.00 -6.08
CA HIS A 406 -17.07 -5.01 -7.03
C HIS A 406 -15.68 -4.67 -7.53
N ASN A 407 -14.77 -5.62 -7.44
CA ASN A 407 -13.41 -5.50 -7.98
C ASN A 407 -13.07 -6.77 -8.76
N ILE A 408 -12.70 -6.62 -10.04
CA ILE A 408 -12.32 -7.74 -10.91
C ILE A 408 -10.93 -7.47 -11.47
N ASN A 409 -10.08 -8.48 -11.42
CA ASN A 409 -8.77 -8.45 -12.04
C ASN A 409 -8.59 -9.71 -12.87
N LEU A 410 -8.34 -9.56 -14.15
CA LEU A 410 -8.04 -10.64 -15.08
C LEU A 410 -6.64 -10.44 -15.65
N VAL A 411 -5.82 -11.47 -15.57
CA VAL A 411 -4.48 -11.51 -16.14
C VAL A 411 -4.35 -12.78 -16.96
N GLY A 412 -3.90 -12.63 -18.21
CA GLY A 412 -3.62 -13.73 -19.10
C GLY A 412 -2.24 -13.58 -19.71
N THR A 413 -1.46 -14.65 -19.70
CA THR A 413 -0.18 -14.74 -20.41
C THR A 413 -0.19 -16.01 -21.26
N GLN A 414 0.16 -15.88 -22.53
CA GLN A 414 0.31 -17.00 -23.45
C GLN A 414 1.67 -16.95 -24.14
N ASN A 415 2.44 -18.02 -23.94
CA ASN A 415 3.68 -18.25 -24.67
C ASN A 415 3.41 -19.08 -25.90
N PHE A 416 4.05 -18.76 -27.04
CA PHE A 416 3.92 -19.48 -28.29
C PHE A 416 5.22 -19.41 -29.11
N GLY A 417 5.24 -20.14 -30.25
CA GLY A 417 6.45 -20.42 -31.00
C GLY A 417 7.16 -21.68 -30.49
N ASP A 418 8.11 -22.20 -31.28
CA ASP A 418 8.77 -23.51 -31.03
C ASP A 418 9.58 -23.51 -29.75
N ASN A 419 10.18 -22.36 -29.38
CA ASN A 419 10.97 -22.18 -28.16
C ASN A 419 10.34 -21.18 -27.19
N ASN A 420 9.02 -20.96 -27.25
CA ASN A 420 8.32 -19.94 -26.46
C ASN A 420 8.92 -18.53 -26.65
N GLU A 421 9.36 -18.22 -27.87
CA GLU A 421 9.99 -16.94 -28.17
C GLU A 421 9.03 -15.75 -28.18
N TRP A 422 7.74 -16.02 -28.24
CA TRP A 422 6.70 -15.00 -28.18
C TRP A 422 5.88 -15.13 -26.90
N GLU A 423 5.52 -14.01 -26.32
CA GLU A 423 4.66 -13.90 -25.15
C GLU A 423 3.61 -12.82 -25.38
N ILE A 424 2.33 -13.15 -25.23
CA ILE A 424 1.22 -12.18 -25.19
C ILE A 424 0.76 -12.06 -23.75
N ASN A 425 0.60 -10.83 -23.28
CA ASN A 425 0.07 -10.50 -21.97
C ASN A 425 -1.19 -9.65 -22.12
N LEU A 426 -2.25 -10.03 -21.42
CA LEU A 426 -3.49 -9.27 -21.31
C LEU A 426 -3.77 -9.01 -19.82
N ARG A 427 -4.18 -7.78 -19.50
CA ARG A 427 -4.61 -7.40 -18.18
C ARG A 427 -5.86 -6.55 -18.26
N TRP A 428 -6.93 -7.02 -17.64
CA TRP A 428 -8.16 -6.26 -17.51
C TRP A 428 -8.53 -6.06 -16.04
N ASN A 429 -8.83 -4.81 -15.70
CA ASN A 429 -9.25 -4.43 -14.37
C ASN A 429 -10.62 -3.75 -14.44
N TYR A 430 -11.50 -4.09 -13.50
CA TYR A 430 -12.76 -3.43 -13.28
C TYR A 430 -12.92 -3.12 -11.80
N GLY A 431 -13.43 -1.94 -11.48
CA GLY A 431 -13.80 -1.55 -10.13
C GLY A 431 -15.07 -0.72 -10.14
N SER A 432 -16.05 -1.07 -9.32
CA SER A 432 -17.23 -0.22 -9.12
C SER A 432 -16.82 1.15 -8.59
N GLY A 433 -17.65 2.17 -8.82
CA GLY A 433 -17.37 3.55 -8.46
C GLY A 433 -17.04 3.72 -6.97
N LEU A 434 -15.99 4.48 -6.69
CA LEU A 434 -15.59 4.84 -5.33
C LEU A 434 -16.59 5.85 -4.74
N PRO A 435 -16.85 5.80 -3.41
CA PRO A 435 -17.65 6.80 -2.72
C PRO A 435 -16.97 8.17 -2.75
N PHE A 436 -17.77 9.22 -2.75
CA PHE A 436 -17.31 10.58 -2.54
C PHE A 436 -18.42 11.45 -1.96
N THR A 437 -18.03 12.50 -1.23
CA THR A 437 -18.97 13.48 -0.69
C THR A 437 -19.36 14.48 -1.78
N GLN A 438 -20.66 14.58 -2.09
CA GLN A 438 -21.17 15.45 -3.13
C GLN A 438 -21.19 16.91 -2.67
N THR A 439 -21.06 17.84 -3.60
CA THR A 439 -21.32 19.26 -3.38
C THR A 439 -22.81 19.52 -3.52
N GLN A 440 -23.42 20.15 -2.52
CA GLN A 440 -24.82 20.61 -2.57
C GLN A 440 -24.97 22.07 -3.01
N GLY A 441 -23.98 22.86 -2.76
CA GLY A 441 -23.99 24.29 -3.09
C GLY A 441 -22.72 24.99 -2.69
N TYR A 442 -22.72 26.29 -2.88
CA TYR A 442 -21.62 27.16 -2.55
C TYR A 442 -22.11 28.38 -1.75
N TYR A 443 -21.24 28.94 -0.97
CA TYR A 443 -21.46 30.20 -0.27
C TYR A 443 -20.22 31.07 -0.38
N HIS A 444 -20.38 32.39 -0.23
CA HIS A 444 -19.23 33.30 -0.16
C HIS A 444 -18.49 33.05 1.15
N LEU A 445 -17.21 32.67 1.06
CA LEU A 445 -16.34 32.52 2.22
C LEU A 445 -15.91 33.93 2.67
N ILE A 446 -16.46 34.37 3.79
CA ILE A 446 -16.16 35.68 4.38
C ILE A 446 -15.10 35.48 5.44
N ASP A 447 -13.97 36.17 5.31
CA ASP A 447 -12.91 36.15 6.30
C ASP A 447 -13.25 37.09 7.46
N PHE A 448 -13.47 36.55 8.64
CA PHE A 448 -13.67 37.28 9.89
C PHE A 448 -12.42 37.36 10.76
N SER A 449 -11.23 37.13 10.20
CA SER A 449 -9.97 37.13 10.95
C SER A 449 -9.69 38.46 11.67
N GLN A 450 -10.23 39.57 11.17
CA GLN A 450 -10.13 40.89 11.79
C GLN A 450 -11.31 41.25 12.73
N GLY A 451 -12.17 40.28 13.03
CA GLY A 451 -13.31 40.43 13.92
C GLY A 451 -14.32 41.48 13.43
N ILE A 452 -14.77 42.33 14.33
CA ILE A 452 -15.77 43.40 14.03
C ILE A 452 -15.26 44.47 13.06
N ASN A 453 -13.96 44.53 12.82
CA ASN A 453 -13.35 45.47 11.86
C ASN A 453 -13.35 44.90 10.43
N SER A 454 -13.84 43.70 10.22
CA SER A 454 -13.97 43.15 8.87
C SER A 454 -15.06 43.87 8.10
N ASN A 455 -14.70 44.59 7.03
CA ASN A 455 -15.66 45.19 6.12
C ASN A 455 -16.05 44.16 5.05
N VAL A 456 -17.12 43.42 5.31
CA VAL A 456 -17.63 42.33 4.44
C VAL A 456 -17.85 42.79 2.99
N SER A 457 -18.16 44.07 2.78
CA SER A 457 -18.39 44.60 1.43
C SER A 457 -17.10 44.87 0.64
N THR A 458 -15.95 45.02 1.33
CA THR A 458 -14.65 45.32 0.70
C THR A 458 -13.65 44.16 0.83
N THR A 459 -13.88 43.23 1.75
CA THR A 459 -13.03 42.02 1.98
C THR A 459 -13.51 40.80 1.25
N ASN A 460 -14.52 40.90 0.38
CA ASN A 460 -14.95 39.78 -0.45
C ASN A 460 -13.85 39.49 -1.49
N ASN A 461 -13.06 38.45 -1.21
CA ASN A 461 -11.95 38.00 -2.04
C ASN A 461 -12.41 37.02 -3.16
N ASN A 462 -13.74 36.92 -3.41
CA ASN A 462 -14.36 35.99 -4.34
C ASN A 462 -14.10 34.48 -4.02
N GLU A 463 -13.69 34.16 -2.80
CA GLU A 463 -13.55 32.76 -2.38
C GLU A 463 -14.93 32.13 -2.16
N LEU A 464 -15.05 30.88 -2.60
CA LEU A 464 -16.23 30.07 -2.43
C LEU A 464 -16.01 28.98 -1.38
N GLY A 465 -16.85 28.98 -0.35
CA GLY A 465 -17.01 27.84 0.54
C GLY A 465 -17.94 26.79 -0.07
N VAL A 466 -17.73 25.54 0.23
CA VAL A 466 -18.49 24.41 -0.30
C VAL A 466 -19.47 23.92 0.76
N ILE A 467 -20.74 23.78 0.40
CA ILE A 467 -21.77 23.09 1.18
C ILE A 467 -21.75 21.62 0.76
N TYR A 468 -21.42 20.75 1.69
CA TYR A 468 -21.31 19.32 1.46
C TYR A 468 -22.64 18.59 1.76
N SER A 469 -22.90 17.53 1.00
CA SER A 469 -23.93 16.54 1.34
C SER A 469 -23.46 15.62 2.48
N ASP A 470 -24.31 14.63 2.81
CA ASP A 470 -23.90 13.51 3.68
C ASP A 470 -22.61 12.86 3.17
N LEU A 471 -21.78 12.43 4.11
CA LEU A 471 -20.44 11.93 3.83
C LEU A 471 -20.48 10.71 2.90
N ASN A 472 -19.74 10.79 1.79
CA ASN A 472 -19.49 9.70 0.84
C ASN A 472 -20.77 9.04 0.26
N ARG A 473 -21.88 9.79 0.16
CA ARG A 473 -23.15 9.29 -0.37
C ARG A 473 -23.15 9.13 -1.90
N GLY A 474 -22.37 9.94 -2.60
CA GLY A 474 -22.17 9.83 -4.05
C GLY A 474 -21.24 8.69 -4.43
N ARG A 475 -21.36 8.22 -5.68
CA ARG A 475 -20.43 7.25 -6.26
C ARG A 475 -19.89 7.76 -7.60
N LEU A 476 -18.58 7.68 -7.79
CA LEU A 476 -17.95 7.97 -9.08
C LEU A 476 -18.35 6.91 -10.12
N SER A 477 -18.11 7.19 -11.40
CA SER A 477 -18.29 6.18 -12.44
C SER A 477 -17.34 5.00 -12.21
N SER A 478 -17.75 3.81 -12.69
CA SER A 478 -16.92 2.62 -12.61
C SER A 478 -15.61 2.81 -13.38
N TYR A 479 -14.54 2.32 -12.79
CA TYR A 479 -13.21 2.22 -13.39
C TYR A 479 -13.11 0.91 -14.18
N HIS A 480 -12.60 0.94 -15.40
CA HIS A 480 -12.09 -0.25 -16.07
C HIS A 480 -11.03 0.08 -17.11
N ARG A 481 -10.10 -0.84 -17.31
CA ARG A 481 -8.98 -0.68 -18.23
C ARG A 481 -8.51 -2.02 -18.75
N LEU A 482 -8.24 -2.09 -20.05
CA LEU A 482 -7.57 -3.21 -20.69
C LEU A 482 -6.20 -2.77 -21.19
N ASP A 483 -5.18 -3.50 -20.76
CA ASP A 483 -3.80 -3.35 -21.21
C ASP A 483 -3.37 -4.62 -21.95
N MET A 484 -2.57 -4.46 -23.00
CA MET A 484 -2.02 -5.57 -23.77
C MET A 484 -0.55 -5.35 -24.03
N ALA A 485 0.22 -6.42 -24.01
CA ALA A 485 1.61 -6.41 -24.44
C ALA A 485 1.93 -7.67 -25.25
N ILE A 486 2.75 -7.49 -26.27
CA ILE A 486 3.39 -8.59 -26.99
C ILE A 486 4.89 -8.45 -26.82
N LYS A 487 5.55 -9.55 -26.46
CA LYS A 487 6.98 -9.60 -26.24
C LYS A 487 7.61 -10.68 -27.11
N ARG A 488 8.76 -10.37 -27.67
CA ARG A 488 9.60 -11.32 -28.38
C ARG A 488 10.95 -11.48 -27.69
N HIS A 489 11.31 -12.72 -27.40
CA HIS A 489 12.62 -13.09 -26.87
C HIS A 489 13.55 -13.48 -28.02
N VAL A 490 14.61 -12.72 -28.24
CA VAL A 490 15.60 -12.96 -29.29
C VAL A 490 16.92 -13.38 -28.65
N LYS A 491 17.38 -14.59 -28.90
CA LYS A 491 18.73 -15.03 -28.49
C LYS A 491 19.76 -14.42 -29.44
N ILE A 492 20.54 -13.45 -28.98
CA ILE A 492 21.63 -12.86 -29.76
C ILE A 492 22.81 -13.84 -29.80
N ASN A 493 23.14 -14.42 -28.66
CA ASN A 493 24.19 -15.44 -28.53
C ASN A 493 23.93 -16.30 -27.28
N LYS A 494 24.86 -17.22 -26.95
CA LYS A 494 24.74 -18.11 -25.78
C LYS A 494 24.67 -17.38 -24.41
N LYS A 495 25.07 -16.09 -24.36
CA LYS A 495 25.14 -15.30 -23.12
C LYS A 495 24.22 -14.09 -23.09
N SER A 496 23.59 -13.75 -24.22
CA SER A 496 22.83 -12.51 -24.37
C SER A 496 21.48 -12.76 -25.03
N THR A 497 20.44 -12.20 -24.45
CA THR A 497 19.08 -12.18 -25.00
C THR A 497 18.60 -10.74 -25.14
N LEU A 498 17.82 -10.47 -26.16
CA LEU A 498 17.12 -9.21 -26.37
C LEU A 498 15.62 -9.46 -26.25
N ASP A 499 14.97 -8.75 -25.33
CA ASP A 499 13.52 -8.74 -25.18
C ASP A 499 12.96 -7.48 -25.86
N ILE A 500 12.17 -7.65 -26.90
CA ILE A 500 11.46 -6.56 -27.58
C ILE A 500 10.01 -6.63 -27.13
N THR A 501 9.48 -5.54 -26.59
CA THR A 501 8.10 -5.48 -26.11
C THR A 501 7.37 -4.33 -26.78
N ALA A 502 6.22 -4.60 -27.37
CA ALA A 502 5.24 -3.60 -27.76
C ALA A 502 4.02 -3.71 -26.85
N SER A 503 3.56 -2.61 -26.30
CA SER A 503 2.44 -2.62 -25.37
C SER A 503 1.51 -1.43 -25.60
N VAL A 504 0.25 -1.60 -25.23
CA VAL A 504 -0.76 -0.55 -25.23
C VAL A 504 -1.49 -0.59 -23.91
N THR A 505 -1.42 0.51 -23.18
CA THR A 505 -2.20 0.74 -21.96
C THR A 505 -3.53 1.38 -22.33
N ASN A 506 -4.62 0.97 -21.68
CA ASN A 506 -5.97 1.50 -21.92
C ASN A 506 -6.40 1.42 -23.38
N ILE A 507 -6.38 0.22 -23.96
CA ILE A 507 -6.59 -0.03 -25.41
C ILE A 507 -7.84 0.66 -25.97
N TYR A 508 -8.94 0.67 -25.22
CA TYR A 508 -10.20 1.28 -25.66
C TYR A 508 -10.39 2.73 -25.17
N SER A 509 -9.29 3.37 -24.70
CA SER A 509 -9.25 4.79 -24.31
C SER A 509 -10.36 5.20 -23.33
N ARG A 510 -10.66 4.34 -22.33
CA ARG A 510 -11.67 4.66 -21.30
C ARG A 510 -11.26 5.90 -20.54
N GLN A 511 -12.16 6.85 -20.44
CA GLN A 511 -12.03 8.04 -19.60
C GLN A 511 -12.33 7.68 -18.14
N ASN A 512 -11.34 7.13 -17.45
CA ASN A 512 -11.42 6.85 -16.02
C ASN A 512 -11.17 8.14 -15.24
N ILE A 513 -12.07 8.50 -14.32
CA ILE A 513 -11.93 9.71 -13.51
C ILE A 513 -10.70 9.56 -12.62
N PHE A 514 -9.83 10.57 -12.65
CA PHE A 514 -8.69 10.69 -11.77
C PHE A 514 -8.96 11.70 -10.66
N TYR A 515 -9.55 12.86 -11.01
CA TYR A 515 -9.84 13.96 -10.10
C TYR A 515 -11.10 14.70 -10.57
N VAL A 516 -11.82 15.31 -9.66
CA VAL A 516 -12.94 16.21 -9.95
C VAL A 516 -12.71 17.52 -9.19
N ASP A 517 -12.57 18.60 -9.92
CA ASP A 517 -12.58 19.92 -9.33
C ASP A 517 -14.01 20.24 -8.85
N ARG A 518 -14.14 20.55 -7.56
CA ARG A 518 -15.46 20.76 -6.94
C ARG A 518 -16.09 22.10 -7.32
N ILE A 519 -15.28 23.10 -7.60
CA ILE A 519 -15.74 24.45 -7.90
C ILE A 519 -16.18 24.55 -9.36
N THR A 520 -15.32 24.12 -10.27
CA THR A 520 -15.58 24.15 -11.72
C THR A 520 -16.38 22.94 -12.21
N ASN A 521 -16.50 21.88 -11.41
CA ASN A 521 -17.05 20.57 -11.77
C ASN A 521 -16.31 19.92 -12.95
N GLU A 522 -15.08 20.34 -13.22
CA GLU A 522 -14.24 19.76 -14.26
C GLU A 522 -13.74 18.39 -13.83
N LYS A 523 -13.85 17.42 -14.75
CA LYS A 523 -13.35 16.05 -14.53
C LYS A 523 -12.00 15.89 -15.21
N VAL A 524 -10.99 15.60 -14.43
CA VAL A 524 -9.67 15.20 -14.93
C VAL A 524 -9.64 13.69 -15.06
N TYR A 525 -9.26 13.19 -16.23
CA TYR A 525 -9.23 11.77 -16.52
C TYR A 525 -7.82 11.22 -16.39
N GLN A 526 -7.72 9.93 -16.07
CA GLN A 526 -6.47 9.18 -16.14
C GLN A 526 -6.00 9.07 -17.61
N LEU A 527 -4.77 8.59 -17.78
CA LEU A 527 -4.16 8.47 -19.10
C LEU A 527 -5.07 7.74 -20.12
N PRO A 528 -5.28 8.32 -21.31
CA PRO A 528 -6.01 7.68 -22.41
C PRO A 528 -5.23 6.47 -22.94
N ILE A 529 -5.53 6.06 -24.18
CA ILE A 529 -4.72 5.04 -24.87
C ILE A 529 -3.26 5.49 -24.95
N LEU A 530 -2.35 4.60 -24.50
CA LEU A 530 -0.93 4.90 -24.39
C LEU A 530 -0.10 3.74 -24.94
N PRO A 531 0.36 3.79 -26.20
CA PRO A 531 1.28 2.81 -26.77
C PRO A 531 2.69 2.99 -26.20
N SER A 532 3.43 1.89 -26.05
CA SER A 532 4.82 1.88 -25.57
C SER A 532 5.59 0.72 -26.21
N PHE A 533 6.88 0.86 -26.36
CA PHE A 533 7.80 -0.14 -26.93
C PHE A 533 9.12 -0.20 -26.16
#